data_3e855b26fe4fe570c70872f1890eb1c2
#
_entry.id   3e855b26fe4fe570c70872f1890eb1c2
#
_cell.length_a   1.000
_cell.length_b   1.000
_cell.length_c   1.000
_cell.angle_alpha   90.00
_cell.angle_beta   90.00
_cell.angle_gamma   90.00
#
_symmetry.space_group_name_H-M   'P 1'
#
loop_
_entity.id
_entity.type
_entity.pdbx_description
1 polymer ?
#
loop_
_entity_poly.entity_id
_entity_poly.type
_entity_poly.pdbx_seq_one_letter_code
_entity_poly.pdbx_strand_id
1 'polypeptide(L)'
;MAATARDPELQSRARAVTVDAFRAWMDQRREGLYDGSAESVTTAVQTFDAVSRIGFHYPEVKKALRKLVLDHEVSEYYNFDPRVEAPPSDVPEACACMTFNVRGTRRCAECKAKLEMVPAMRVWYLSFTSAYCGARYGAPLRMPYEEVMEWLPQMRRYRSPKQGDVAFHDSVYCITHIVYTLNDYGRFLLSPYWLPEEYSFLAKHWATPIENNNPDMAGEFIDSLRAFGLSTEEPAIRYAMEYLIESQNEDGSWGVKEGKIDYRRFHATWAAMDGLRDFNWEREGLSFPKMLPKLQRWAEAR
;
A
#
# COMPACT_ATOMS: atom_id res chain seq x y z
N MET A 1 7.40 9.54 4.82
CA MET A 1 8.54 10.20 5.53
C MET A 1 8.59 11.71 5.28
N ALA A 2 8.74 12.20 4.07
CA ALA A 2 8.91 13.63 3.79
C ALA A 2 7.80 14.55 4.35
N ALA A 3 6.59 14.02 4.56
CA ALA A 3 5.44 14.78 5.08
C ALA A 3 5.06 14.40 6.52
N THR A 4 5.48 13.24 7.03
CA THR A 4 4.92 12.66 8.27
C THR A 4 5.98 12.20 9.29
N ALA A 5 7.28 12.25 8.98
CA ALA A 5 8.32 12.02 9.98
C ALA A 5 8.35 13.18 10.99
N ARG A 6 8.67 12.88 12.24
CA ARG A 6 8.81 13.90 13.30
C ARG A 6 10.12 14.67 13.20
N ASP A 7 11.19 13.98 12.79
CA ASP A 7 12.52 14.58 12.66
C ASP A 7 12.60 15.47 11.40
N PRO A 8 12.91 16.78 11.55
CA PRO A 8 13.00 17.73 10.42
C PRO A 8 14.15 17.39 9.45
N GLU A 9 15.26 16.82 9.92
CA GLU A 9 16.37 16.43 9.07
C GLU A 9 15.97 15.26 8.18
N LEU A 10 15.32 14.24 8.76
CA LEU A 10 14.77 13.12 8.01
C LEU A 10 13.72 13.58 6.99
N GLN A 11 12.84 14.51 7.36
CA GLN A 11 11.88 15.13 6.42
C GLN A 11 12.60 15.78 5.23
N SER A 12 13.63 16.58 5.51
CA SER A 12 14.40 17.30 4.49
C SER A 12 15.11 16.34 3.54
N ARG A 13 15.78 15.32 4.06
CA ARG A 13 16.47 14.27 3.27
C ARG A 13 15.47 13.49 2.42
N ALA A 14 14.38 13.03 3.00
CA ALA A 14 13.34 12.31 2.29
C ALA A 14 12.71 13.16 1.18
N ARG A 15 12.52 14.46 1.44
CA ARG A 15 12.04 15.41 0.43
C ARG A 15 13.03 15.54 -0.75
N ALA A 16 14.32 15.69 -0.48
CA ALA A 16 15.34 15.80 -1.52
C ALA A 16 15.35 14.55 -2.41
N VAL A 17 15.38 13.36 -1.81
CA VAL A 17 15.32 12.08 -2.54
C VAL A 17 14.05 11.96 -3.38
N THR A 18 12.90 12.35 -2.83
CA THR A 18 11.62 12.33 -3.56
C THR A 18 11.65 13.25 -4.78
N VAL A 19 12.23 14.45 -4.65
CA VAL A 19 12.36 15.42 -5.75
C VAL A 19 13.26 14.87 -6.84
N ASP A 20 14.40 14.28 -6.49
CA ASP A 20 15.34 13.72 -7.46
C ASP A 20 14.75 12.49 -8.18
N ALA A 21 14.08 11.60 -7.44
CA ALA A 21 13.37 10.48 -8.03
C ALA A 21 12.25 10.93 -8.98
N PHE A 22 11.49 11.95 -8.59
CA PHE A 22 10.45 12.52 -9.45
C PHE A 22 11.01 13.15 -10.72
N ARG A 23 12.13 13.89 -10.64
CA ARG A 23 12.81 14.44 -11.80
C ARG A 23 13.27 13.34 -12.75
N ALA A 24 13.92 12.30 -12.23
CA ALA A 24 14.34 11.15 -13.04
C ALA A 24 13.15 10.44 -13.70
N TRP A 25 12.04 10.29 -12.98
CA TRP A 25 10.80 9.73 -13.53
C TRP A 25 10.21 10.60 -14.66
N MET A 26 10.20 11.92 -14.50
CA MET A 26 9.76 12.86 -15.54
C MET A 26 10.67 12.83 -16.76
N ASP A 27 12.00 12.77 -16.57
CA ASP A 27 12.97 12.71 -17.65
C ASP A 27 12.82 11.45 -18.51
N GLN A 28 12.51 10.32 -17.91
CA GLN A 28 12.24 9.07 -18.63
C GLN A 28 10.95 9.13 -19.50
N ARG A 29 10.09 10.10 -19.24
CA ARG A 29 8.78 10.27 -19.89
C ARG A 29 8.66 11.54 -20.70
N ARG A 30 9.79 12.08 -21.18
CA ARG A 30 9.82 13.30 -22.03
C ARG A 30 9.00 13.17 -23.30
N GLU A 31 8.87 11.96 -23.86
CA GLU A 31 8.09 11.69 -25.07
C GLU A 31 6.60 11.52 -24.81
N GLY A 32 6.17 11.48 -23.54
CA GLY A 32 4.77 11.39 -23.11
C GLY A 32 4.64 10.79 -21.72
N LEU A 33 3.72 11.38 -20.93
CA LEU A 33 3.40 10.86 -19.60
C LEU A 33 2.50 9.63 -19.68
N TYR A 34 1.89 9.38 -20.81
CA TYR A 34 0.86 8.35 -21.01
C TYR A 34 1.12 7.62 -22.33
N ASP A 35 0.94 6.32 -22.28
CA ASP A 35 0.96 5.42 -23.45
C ASP A 35 -0.46 5.03 -23.92
N GLY A 36 -1.49 5.65 -23.34
CA GLY A 36 -2.90 5.38 -23.64
C GLY A 36 -3.50 4.26 -22.79
N SER A 37 -2.77 3.66 -21.84
CA SER A 37 -3.29 2.59 -20.97
C SER A 37 -3.82 3.13 -19.63
N ALA A 38 -4.79 2.42 -19.03
CA ALA A 38 -5.26 2.70 -17.67
C ALA A 38 -4.13 2.60 -16.63
N GLU A 39 -3.15 1.72 -16.86
CA GLU A 39 -1.97 1.56 -16.00
C GLU A 39 -1.11 2.82 -16.00
N SER A 40 -0.83 3.40 -17.17
CA SER A 40 -0.06 4.64 -17.26
C SER A 40 -0.76 5.82 -16.58
N VAL A 41 -2.09 5.91 -16.71
CA VAL A 41 -2.91 6.90 -15.99
C VAL A 41 -2.83 6.68 -14.48
N THR A 42 -2.97 5.44 -14.01
CA THR A 42 -2.85 5.07 -12.58
C THR A 42 -1.49 5.46 -12.03
N THR A 43 -0.42 5.08 -12.72
CA THR A 43 0.96 5.40 -12.33
C THR A 43 1.19 6.92 -12.24
N ALA A 44 0.67 7.67 -13.22
CA ALA A 44 0.76 9.13 -13.18
C ALA A 44 -0.01 9.73 -11.99
N VAL A 45 -1.25 9.26 -11.74
CA VAL A 45 -2.05 9.70 -10.59
C VAL A 45 -1.32 9.44 -9.28
N GLN A 46 -0.77 8.25 -9.07
CA GLN A 46 -0.01 7.88 -7.87
C GLN A 46 1.25 8.73 -7.71
N THR A 47 2.00 8.96 -8.78
CA THR A 47 3.22 9.77 -8.76
C THR A 47 2.93 11.23 -8.42
N PHE A 48 1.93 11.83 -9.07
CA PHE A 48 1.56 13.22 -8.79
C PHE A 48 0.86 13.39 -7.44
N ASP A 49 0.17 12.35 -6.93
CA ASP A 49 -0.31 12.33 -5.54
C ASP A 49 0.87 12.40 -4.58
N ALA A 50 1.87 11.53 -4.74
CA ALA A 50 3.04 11.46 -3.88
C ALA A 50 3.78 12.81 -3.79
N VAL A 51 4.06 13.47 -4.93
CA VAL A 51 4.76 14.75 -4.92
C VAL A 51 3.89 15.92 -4.44
N SER A 52 2.58 15.82 -4.57
CA SER A 52 1.65 16.82 -4.03
C SER A 52 1.71 16.90 -2.50
N ARG A 53 2.01 15.79 -1.83
CA ARG A 53 2.18 15.69 -0.35
C ARG A 53 3.35 16.52 0.15
N ILE A 54 4.33 16.75 -0.67
CA ILE A 54 5.50 17.57 -0.34
C ILE A 54 5.44 18.96 -0.99
N GLY A 55 4.26 19.39 -1.44
CA GLY A 55 3.98 20.74 -1.88
C GLY A 55 4.28 21.03 -3.36
N PHE A 56 4.50 20.02 -4.19
CA PHE A 56 4.60 20.20 -5.65
C PHE A 56 3.24 19.99 -6.30
N HIS A 57 2.68 21.06 -6.84
CA HIS A 57 1.35 21.07 -7.42
C HIS A 57 1.39 21.35 -8.91
N TYR A 58 0.74 20.50 -9.69
CA TYR A 58 0.69 20.57 -11.16
C TYR A 58 -0.78 20.62 -11.62
N PRO A 59 -1.43 21.80 -11.57
CA PRO A 59 -2.87 21.92 -11.83
C PRO A 59 -3.26 21.51 -13.25
N GLU A 60 -2.42 21.81 -14.26
CA GLU A 60 -2.71 21.42 -15.64
C GLU A 60 -2.59 19.90 -15.84
N VAL A 61 -1.61 19.25 -15.22
CA VAL A 61 -1.50 17.79 -15.23
C VAL A 61 -2.71 17.16 -14.53
N LYS A 62 -3.10 17.68 -13.38
CA LYS A 62 -4.29 17.22 -12.66
C LYS A 62 -5.55 17.32 -13.50
N LYS A 63 -5.73 18.43 -14.23
CA LYS A 63 -6.85 18.65 -15.14
C LYS A 63 -6.83 17.66 -16.32
N ALA A 64 -5.65 17.40 -16.88
CA ALA A 64 -5.48 16.42 -17.95
C ALA A 64 -5.79 14.99 -17.46
N LEU A 65 -5.26 14.59 -16.30
CA LEU A 65 -5.50 13.28 -15.70
C LEU A 65 -6.99 13.03 -15.41
N ARG A 66 -7.71 14.04 -14.92
CA ARG A 66 -9.18 13.95 -14.72
C ARG A 66 -9.94 13.63 -16.00
N LYS A 67 -9.45 14.06 -17.16
CA LYS A 67 -10.06 13.72 -18.45
C LYS A 67 -9.66 12.32 -18.87
N LEU A 68 -8.37 11.99 -18.84
CA LEU A 68 -7.84 10.69 -19.23
C LEU A 68 -8.45 9.54 -18.42
N VAL A 69 -8.73 9.77 -17.12
CA VAL A 69 -9.45 8.79 -16.30
C VAL A 69 -10.81 8.38 -16.90
N LEU A 70 -11.47 9.27 -17.64
CA LEU A 70 -12.79 8.98 -18.23
C LEU A 70 -12.71 8.15 -19.52
N ASP A 71 -11.52 8.00 -20.10
CA ASP A 71 -11.32 7.25 -21.34
C ASP A 71 -11.25 5.73 -21.12
N HIS A 72 -11.24 5.30 -19.85
CA HIS A 72 -11.12 3.90 -19.46
C HIS A 72 -12.29 3.43 -18.58
N GLU A 73 -12.58 2.14 -18.65
CA GLU A 73 -13.60 1.52 -17.79
C GLU A 73 -13.06 1.23 -16.38
N VAL A 74 -13.97 1.06 -15.40
CA VAL A 74 -13.62 0.75 -14.01
C VAL A 74 -12.78 -0.51 -13.92
N SER A 75 -13.12 -1.55 -14.67
CA SER A 75 -12.41 -2.83 -14.68
C SER A 75 -10.98 -2.75 -15.24
N GLU A 76 -10.65 -1.73 -16.02
CA GLU A 76 -9.28 -1.52 -16.50
C GLU A 76 -8.36 -0.98 -15.41
N TYR A 77 -8.92 -0.24 -14.42
CA TYR A 77 -8.18 0.25 -13.25
C TYR A 77 -8.02 -0.78 -12.15
N TYR A 78 -9.03 -1.64 -11.95
CA TYR A 78 -9.14 -2.48 -10.75
C TYR A 78 -9.17 -3.98 -11.04
N ASN A 79 -9.16 -4.40 -12.32
CA ASN A 79 -9.42 -5.76 -12.79
C ASN A 79 -10.84 -6.27 -12.53
N PHE A 80 -11.74 -5.45 -11.97
CA PHE A 80 -13.16 -5.74 -11.73
C PHE A 80 -13.92 -4.44 -11.48
N ASP A 81 -15.24 -4.49 -11.50
CA ASP A 81 -16.07 -3.37 -11.03
C ASP A 81 -16.64 -3.67 -9.65
N PRO A 82 -16.13 -3.02 -8.58
CA PRO A 82 -16.57 -3.26 -7.21
C PRO A 82 -18.07 -3.11 -6.94
N ARG A 83 -18.81 -2.41 -7.83
CA ARG A 83 -20.25 -2.21 -7.69
C ARG A 83 -21.08 -3.41 -8.12
N VAL A 84 -20.53 -4.29 -8.95
CA VAL A 84 -21.29 -5.36 -9.61
C VAL A 84 -20.70 -6.75 -9.40
N GLU A 85 -19.44 -6.87 -9.02
CA GLU A 85 -18.81 -8.16 -8.79
C GLU A 85 -17.82 -8.14 -7.62
N ALA A 86 -17.57 -9.32 -7.05
CA ALA A 86 -16.56 -9.51 -6.00
C ALA A 86 -15.15 -9.43 -6.57
N PRO A 87 -14.14 -9.09 -5.74
CA PRO A 87 -12.73 -9.17 -6.13
C PRO A 87 -12.41 -10.54 -6.72
N PRO A 88 -11.90 -10.61 -7.97
CA PRO A 88 -11.68 -11.87 -8.67
C PRO A 88 -10.42 -12.59 -8.23
N SER A 89 -10.35 -13.91 -8.47
CA SER A 89 -9.17 -14.75 -8.24
C SER A 89 -8.57 -15.32 -9.54
N ASP A 90 -8.94 -14.73 -10.67
CA ASP A 90 -8.53 -15.13 -12.01
C ASP A 90 -7.73 -14.05 -12.75
N VAL A 91 -7.20 -13.06 -12.01
CA VAL A 91 -6.26 -12.07 -12.51
C VAL A 91 -4.86 -12.70 -12.54
N PRO A 92 -4.19 -12.75 -13.70
CA PRO A 92 -2.85 -13.32 -13.78
C PRO A 92 -1.81 -12.37 -13.17
N GLU A 93 -0.78 -12.95 -12.52
CA GLU A 93 0.45 -12.24 -12.18
C GLU A 93 1.15 -11.75 -13.45
N ALA A 94 1.96 -10.70 -13.33
CA ALA A 94 2.83 -10.28 -14.42
C ALA A 94 3.76 -11.44 -14.82
N CYS A 95 3.84 -11.71 -16.11
CA CYS A 95 4.73 -12.76 -16.61
C CYS A 95 6.20 -12.37 -16.44
N ALA A 96 7.08 -13.36 -16.21
CA ALA A 96 8.53 -13.12 -16.15
C ALA A 96 9.11 -12.47 -17.42
N CYS A 97 8.42 -12.56 -18.56
CA CYS A 97 8.76 -11.84 -19.79
C CYS A 97 8.23 -10.40 -19.83
N MET A 98 7.71 -9.89 -18.72
CA MET A 98 7.13 -8.54 -18.53
C MET A 98 5.86 -8.29 -19.35
N THR A 99 5.22 -9.33 -19.90
CA THR A 99 3.92 -9.19 -20.59
C THR A 99 2.79 -9.18 -19.58
N PHE A 100 1.96 -8.13 -19.62
CA PHE A 100 0.70 -8.06 -18.90
C PHE A 100 -0.37 -8.85 -19.68
N ASN A 101 -1.11 -9.68 -18.96
CA ASN A 101 -2.11 -10.56 -19.55
C ASN A 101 -3.48 -10.19 -18.99
N VAL A 102 -4.50 -10.25 -19.83
CA VAL A 102 -5.87 -9.93 -19.40
C VAL A 102 -6.41 -10.98 -18.45
N ARG A 103 -7.34 -10.58 -17.59
CA ARG A 103 -8.04 -11.44 -16.64
C ARG A 103 -8.56 -12.72 -17.31
N GLY A 104 -8.47 -13.84 -16.62
CA GLY A 104 -8.85 -15.16 -17.11
C GLY A 104 -7.78 -15.87 -17.95
N THR A 105 -6.70 -15.21 -18.35
CA THR A 105 -5.60 -15.82 -19.11
C THR A 105 -4.77 -16.72 -18.21
N ARG A 106 -4.60 -17.99 -18.59
CA ARG A 106 -3.84 -19.01 -17.84
C ARG A 106 -2.42 -19.24 -18.38
N ARG A 107 -2.15 -18.78 -19.59
CA ARG A 107 -0.83 -18.86 -20.23
C ARG A 107 -0.51 -17.52 -20.87
N CYS A 108 0.72 -17.05 -20.69
CA CYS A 108 1.18 -15.80 -21.26
C CYS A 108 0.93 -15.74 -22.77
N ALA A 109 0.35 -14.65 -23.22
CA ALA A 109 0.06 -14.44 -24.64
C ALA A 109 1.34 -14.44 -25.49
N GLU A 110 2.45 -13.97 -24.93
CA GLU A 110 3.74 -13.86 -25.62
C GLU A 110 4.57 -15.15 -25.49
N CYS A 111 5.07 -15.46 -24.29
CA CYS A 111 6.03 -16.57 -24.09
C CYS A 111 5.37 -17.94 -23.81
N LYS A 112 4.03 -18.02 -23.73
CA LYS A 112 3.23 -19.23 -23.45
C LYS A 112 3.47 -19.88 -22.09
N ALA A 113 4.27 -19.28 -21.21
CA ALA A 113 4.48 -19.76 -19.85
C ALA A 113 3.14 -19.83 -19.08
N LYS A 114 3.02 -20.79 -18.17
CA LYS A 114 1.90 -20.86 -17.23
C LYS A 114 1.96 -19.63 -16.31
N LEU A 115 0.81 -19.01 -16.09
CA LEU A 115 0.69 -17.84 -15.21
C LEU A 115 0.14 -18.27 -13.85
N GLU A 116 0.73 -17.73 -12.80
CA GLU A 116 0.16 -17.76 -11.46
C GLU A 116 -0.96 -16.72 -11.37
N MET A 117 -1.93 -16.95 -10.46
CA MET A 117 -3.08 -16.07 -10.28
C MET A 117 -2.91 -15.25 -9.01
N VAL A 118 -3.22 -13.98 -9.11
CA VAL A 118 -3.29 -13.07 -7.96
C VAL A 118 -4.48 -13.46 -7.07
N PRO A 119 -4.28 -13.67 -5.76
CA PRO A 119 -5.38 -13.91 -4.84
C PRO A 119 -6.38 -12.75 -4.82
N ALA A 120 -7.67 -13.04 -4.67
CA ALA A 120 -8.74 -12.02 -4.60
C ALA A 120 -8.47 -10.92 -3.57
N MET A 121 -7.90 -11.29 -2.41
CA MET A 121 -7.51 -10.34 -1.37
C MET A 121 -6.47 -9.34 -1.88
N ARG A 122 -5.47 -9.81 -2.65
CA ARG A 122 -4.43 -8.94 -3.24
C ARG A 122 -5.02 -8.05 -4.33
N VAL A 123 -5.89 -8.56 -5.20
CA VAL A 123 -6.60 -7.74 -6.18
C VAL A 123 -7.35 -6.62 -5.47
N TRP A 124 -8.03 -6.93 -4.37
CA TRP A 124 -8.81 -5.95 -3.64
C TRP A 124 -7.94 -4.88 -2.96
N TYR A 125 -6.87 -5.26 -2.23
CA TYR A 125 -6.06 -4.25 -1.54
C TYR A 125 -5.28 -3.35 -2.53
N LEU A 126 -4.85 -3.85 -3.65
CA LEU A 126 -4.27 -3.02 -4.72
C LEU A 126 -5.31 -2.05 -5.29
N SER A 127 -6.55 -2.49 -5.44
CA SER A 127 -7.65 -1.65 -5.93
C SER A 127 -7.97 -0.50 -4.99
N PHE A 128 -8.15 -0.74 -3.70
CA PHE A 128 -8.44 0.35 -2.77
C PHE A 128 -7.23 1.29 -2.56
N THR A 129 -6.00 0.80 -2.70
CA THR A 129 -4.79 1.65 -2.68
C THR A 129 -4.78 2.59 -3.88
N SER A 130 -5.11 2.11 -5.07
CA SER A 130 -5.24 2.94 -6.27
C SER A 130 -6.38 3.95 -6.14
N ALA A 131 -7.54 3.51 -5.63
CA ALA A 131 -8.68 4.39 -5.38
C ALA A 131 -8.35 5.48 -4.35
N TYR A 132 -7.59 5.14 -3.30
CA TYR A 132 -7.09 6.09 -2.31
C TYR A 132 -6.23 7.18 -2.97
N CYS A 133 -5.22 6.82 -3.76
CA CYS A 133 -4.36 7.78 -4.45
C CYS A 133 -5.18 8.68 -5.38
N GLY A 134 -6.09 8.12 -6.16
CA GLY A 134 -6.95 8.86 -7.06
C GLY A 134 -7.87 9.86 -6.35
N ALA A 135 -8.54 9.42 -5.29
CA ALA A 135 -9.44 10.26 -4.50
C ALA A 135 -8.67 11.38 -3.80
N ARG A 136 -7.53 11.07 -3.20
CA ARG A 136 -6.68 12.03 -2.49
C ARG A 136 -6.06 13.06 -3.42
N TYR A 137 -5.55 12.64 -4.57
CA TYR A 137 -5.04 13.56 -5.59
C TYR A 137 -6.17 14.41 -6.20
N GLY A 138 -7.43 13.96 -6.10
CA GLY A 138 -8.60 14.59 -6.69
C GLY A 138 -8.73 14.32 -8.19
N ALA A 139 -8.24 13.18 -8.64
CA ALA A 139 -8.49 12.55 -9.94
C ALA A 139 -8.91 11.08 -9.69
N PRO A 140 -10.12 10.85 -9.11
CA PRO A 140 -10.57 9.51 -8.76
C PRO A 140 -10.64 8.62 -10.00
N LEU A 141 -10.11 7.40 -9.88
CA LEU A 141 -10.03 6.41 -10.97
C LEU A 141 -11.39 5.74 -11.18
N ARG A 142 -12.41 6.52 -11.62
CA ARG A 142 -13.78 6.08 -11.89
C ARG A 142 -14.56 5.58 -10.68
N MET A 143 -13.90 5.43 -9.50
CA MET A 143 -14.49 4.83 -8.31
C MET A 143 -14.09 5.63 -7.06
N PRO A 144 -15.03 6.00 -6.18
CA PRO A 144 -14.71 6.50 -4.85
C PRO A 144 -14.04 5.41 -3.99
N TYR A 145 -13.10 5.81 -3.15
CA TYR A 145 -12.43 4.91 -2.20
C TYR A 145 -13.43 4.15 -1.33
N GLU A 146 -14.46 4.85 -0.85
CA GLU A 146 -15.49 4.31 0.05
C GLU A 146 -16.33 3.20 -0.60
N GLU A 147 -16.46 3.16 -1.93
CA GLU A 147 -17.16 2.10 -2.65
C GLU A 147 -16.30 0.84 -2.77
N VAL A 148 -15.00 0.99 -3.05
CA VAL A 148 -14.07 -0.16 -3.07
C VAL A 148 -13.96 -0.80 -1.69
N MET A 149 -14.03 0.01 -0.63
CA MET A 149 -13.96 -0.46 0.77
C MET A 149 -15.24 -1.18 1.25
N GLU A 150 -16.35 -1.13 0.51
CA GLU A 150 -17.57 -1.91 0.89
C GLU A 150 -17.32 -3.42 0.95
N TRP A 151 -16.28 -3.91 0.31
CA TRP A 151 -15.89 -5.31 0.37
C TRP A 151 -15.18 -5.71 1.68
N LEU A 152 -14.76 -4.76 2.53
CA LEU A 152 -14.02 -5.05 3.76
C LEU A 152 -14.65 -6.16 4.62
N PRO A 153 -15.96 -6.15 4.97
CA PRO A 153 -16.53 -7.19 5.82
C PRO A 153 -16.42 -8.60 5.24
N GLN A 154 -16.48 -8.73 3.92
CA GLN A 154 -16.41 -10.04 3.24
C GLN A 154 -14.96 -10.50 3.05
N MET A 155 -14.02 -9.57 3.00
CA MET A 155 -12.58 -9.84 2.83
C MET A 155 -11.86 -10.12 4.16
N ARG A 156 -12.49 -9.88 5.31
CA ARG A 156 -11.99 -10.18 6.67
C ARG A 156 -11.85 -11.68 6.95
N ARG A 157 -11.24 -12.42 6.02
CA ARG A 157 -10.93 -13.85 6.18
C ARG A 157 -9.42 -14.03 6.38
N TYR A 158 -8.87 -13.25 7.31
CA TYR A 158 -7.45 -13.24 7.59
C TYR A 158 -6.94 -14.60 8.03
N ARG A 159 -5.82 -15.03 7.46
CA ARG A 159 -5.21 -16.35 7.68
C ARG A 159 -4.08 -16.24 8.68
N SER A 160 -4.08 -17.13 9.68
CA SER A 160 -2.96 -17.22 10.63
C SER A 160 -1.73 -17.91 9.98
N PRO A 161 -0.53 -17.80 10.57
CA PRO A 161 0.68 -18.48 10.06
C PRO A 161 0.51 -19.99 9.89
N LYS A 162 -0.33 -20.63 10.72
CA LYS A 162 -0.65 -22.07 10.64
C LYS A 162 -1.38 -22.47 9.35
N GLN A 163 -1.95 -21.52 8.62
CA GLN A 163 -2.75 -21.75 7.41
C GLN A 163 -1.92 -21.59 6.12
N GLY A 164 -0.60 -21.42 6.26
CA GLY A 164 0.36 -21.31 5.17
C GLY A 164 0.88 -19.90 4.95
N ASP A 165 2.16 -19.78 4.63
CA ASP A 165 2.89 -18.52 4.58
C ASP A 165 2.33 -17.52 3.57
N VAL A 166 1.95 -17.98 2.38
CA VAL A 166 1.40 -17.11 1.33
C VAL A 166 0.09 -16.47 1.77
N ALA A 167 -0.82 -17.27 2.33
CA ALA A 167 -2.13 -16.76 2.77
C ALA A 167 -2.01 -15.84 4.00
N PHE A 168 -1.05 -16.10 4.88
CA PHE A 168 -0.71 -15.22 5.99
C PHE A 168 -0.13 -13.90 5.48
N HIS A 169 0.82 -13.97 4.56
CA HIS A 169 1.41 -12.80 3.91
C HIS A 169 0.34 -11.91 3.24
N ASP A 170 -0.54 -12.49 2.42
CA ASP A 170 -1.63 -11.72 1.80
C ASP A 170 -2.55 -11.07 2.85
N SER A 171 -2.79 -11.74 4.00
CA SER A 171 -3.58 -11.17 5.10
C SER A 171 -2.88 -9.99 5.76
N VAL A 172 -1.57 -10.10 5.99
CA VAL A 172 -0.77 -9.00 6.57
C VAL A 172 -0.81 -7.79 5.66
N TYR A 173 -0.45 -7.96 4.37
CA TYR A 173 -0.43 -6.83 3.44
C TYR A 173 -1.81 -6.22 3.22
N CYS A 174 -2.86 -7.02 3.22
CA CYS A 174 -4.22 -6.49 3.19
C CYS A 174 -4.50 -5.58 4.40
N ILE A 175 -4.18 -6.04 5.60
CA ILE A 175 -4.41 -5.28 6.85
C ILE A 175 -3.57 -4.01 6.89
N THR A 176 -2.28 -4.09 6.59
CA THR A 176 -1.39 -2.93 6.64
C THR A 176 -1.78 -1.87 5.62
N HIS A 177 -2.21 -2.26 4.42
CA HIS A 177 -2.72 -1.33 3.42
C HIS A 177 -4.07 -0.70 3.79
N ILE A 178 -4.96 -1.43 4.51
CA ILE A 178 -6.16 -0.83 5.11
C ILE A 178 -5.74 0.27 6.09
N VAL A 179 -4.79 -0.01 6.98
CA VAL A 179 -4.26 0.95 7.95
C VAL A 179 -3.66 2.15 7.23
N TYR A 180 -2.75 1.93 6.28
CA TYR A 180 -2.05 3.01 5.56
C TYR A 180 -2.98 3.94 4.79
N THR A 181 -3.97 3.39 4.11
CA THR A 181 -4.91 4.22 3.36
C THR A 181 -5.89 4.97 4.26
N LEU A 182 -6.28 4.41 5.40
CA LEU A 182 -7.17 5.07 6.36
C LEU A 182 -6.44 6.10 7.22
N ASN A 183 -5.16 5.89 7.55
CA ASN A 183 -4.38 6.83 8.35
C ASN A 183 -3.60 7.88 7.54
N ASP A 184 -3.79 7.94 6.23
CA ASP A 184 -3.07 8.83 5.31
C ASP A 184 -1.54 8.63 5.38
N TYR A 185 -1.09 7.35 5.39
CA TYR A 185 0.33 6.97 5.43
C TYR A 185 1.11 7.63 6.59
N GLY A 186 0.55 7.50 7.79
CA GLY A 186 1.20 7.98 9.03
C GLY A 186 0.86 9.41 9.41
N ARG A 187 -0.27 9.94 8.94
CA ARG A 187 -0.76 11.25 9.33
C ARG A 187 -1.69 11.21 10.54
N PHE A 188 -2.63 10.26 10.57
CA PHE A 188 -3.63 10.15 11.62
C PHE A 188 -3.38 8.94 12.51
N LEU A 189 -3.73 9.05 13.79
CA LEU A 189 -3.94 7.89 14.64
C LEU A 189 -5.30 7.28 14.34
N LEU A 190 -5.37 5.94 14.36
CA LEU A 190 -6.61 5.18 14.19
C LEU A 190 -7.08 4.64 15.53
N SER A 191 -8.39 4.63 15.74
CA SER A 191 -8.98 3.94 16.88
C SER A 191 -9.03 2.43 16.64
N PRO A 192 -8.55 1.58 17.57
CA PRO A 192 -8.74 0.13 17.49
C PRO A 192 -10.23 -0.29 17.43
N TYR A 193 -11.13 0.56 17.91
CA TYR A 193 -12.58 0.33 17.85
C TYR A 193 -13.17 0.43 16.44
N TRP A 194 -12.46 1.08 15.51
CA TRP A 194 -12.93 1.15 14.12
C TRP A 194 -12.52 -0.06 13.29
N LEU A 195 -11.41 -0.71 13.67
CA LEU A 195 -10.79 -1.82 12.96
C LEU A 195 -10.37 -2.93 13.96
N PRO A 196 -11.31 -3.47 14.76
CA PRO A 196 -10.95 -4.38 15.84
C PRO A 196 -10.38 -5.72 15.36
N GLU A 197 -10.73 -6.20 14.17
CA GLU A 197 -10.16 -7.44 13.61
C GLU A 197 -8.72 -7.23 13.14
N GLU A 198 -8.49 -6.13 12.45
CA GLU A 198 -7.19 -5.73 11.95
C GLU A 198 -6.22 -5.51 13.11
N TYR A 199 -6.64 -4.74 14.12
CA TYR A 199 -5.87 -4.52 15.33
C TYR A 199 -5.59 -5.83 16.08
N SER A 200 -6.61 -6.66 16.31
CA SER A 200 -6.45 -7.94 17.02
C SER A 200 -5.52 -8.90 16.28
N PHE A 201 -5.59 -8.94 14.95
CA PHE A 201 -4.69 -9.74 14.12
C PHE A 201 -3.24 -9.30 14.28
N LEU A 202 -2.97 -8.01 14.14
CA LEU A 202 -1.62 -7.46 14.30
C LEU A 202 -1.09 -7.67 15.72
N ALA A 203 -1.90 -7.36 16.74
CA ALA A 203 -1.52 -7.53 18.13
C ALA A 203 -1.26 -9.00 18.52
N LYS A 204 -1.91 -9.95 17.85
CA LYS A 204 -1.71 -11.39 18.08
C LYS A 204 -0.46 -11.94 17.38
N HIS A 205 -0.13 -11.43 16.20
CA HIS A 205 0.88 -12.03 15.32
C HIS A 205 2.15 -11.20 15.16
N TRP A 206 2.36 -10.18 15.99
CA TRP A 206 3.48 -9.24 15.86
C TRP A 206 4.87 -9.90 15.88
N ALA A 207 5.03 -11.03 16.60
CA ALA A 207 6.31 -11.74 16.71
C ALA A 207 6.61 -12.62 15.48
N THR A 208 5.59 -13.03 14.73
CA THR A 208 5.74 -13.97 13.59
C THR A 208 6.74 -13.49 12.53
N PRO A 209 6.75 -12.23 12.11
CA PRO A 209 7.76 -11.74 11.16
C PRO A 209 9.18 -11.87 11.67
N ILE A 210 9.39 -11.65 12.96
CA ILE A 210 10.71 -11.74 13.62
C ILE A 210 11.15 -13.20 13.65
N GLU A 211 10.29 -14.12 14.08
CA GLU A 211 10.53 -15.57 14.10
C GLU A 211 10.90 -16.10 12.71
N ASN A 212 10.33 -15.52 11.65
CA ASN A 212 10.58 -15.87 10.25
C ASN A 212 11.74 -15.07 9.62
N ASN A 213 12.46 -14.27 10.39
CA ASN A 213 13.55 -13.39 9.92
C ASN A 213 13.13 -12.54 8.70
N ASN A 214 11.97 -11.90 8.80
CA ASN A 214 11.37 -11.10 7.73
C ASN A 214 11.26 -9.62 8.16
N PRO A 215 12.30 -8.79 7.90
CA PRO A 215 12.31 -7.39 8.30
C PRO A 215 11.28 -6.53 7.54
N ASP A 216 10.90 -6.93 6.32
CA ASP A 216 9.84 -6.29 5.55
C ASP A 216 8.52 -6.32 6.31
N MET A 217 8.06 -7.52 6.61
CA MET A 217 6.81 -7.73 7.33
C MET A 217 6.87 -7.17 8.77
N ALA A 218 8.03 -7.23 9.43
CA ALA A 218 8.21 -6.66 10.76
C ALA A 218 8.02 -5.13 10.76
N GLY A 219 8.58 -4.44 9.76
CA GLY A 219 8.39 -3.00 9.56
C GLY A 219 6.91 -2.63 9.36
N GLU A 220 6.20 -3.38 8.51
CA GLU A 220 4.77 -3.21 8.25
C GLU A 220 3.92 -3.39 9.52
N PHE A 221 4.24 -4.41 10.35
CA PHE A 221 3.55 -4.63 11.63
C PHE A 221 3.76 -3.48 12.61
N ILE A 222 5.02 -3.02 12.77
CA ILE A 222 5.35 -1.95 13.71
C ILE A 222 4.63 -0.65 13.30
N ASP A 223 4.75 -0.27 12.03
CA ASP A 223 4.10 0.94 11.51
C ASP A 223 2.59 0.90 11.75
N SER A 224 1.95 -0.23 11.41
CA SER A 224 0.51 -0.40 11.60
C SER A 224 0.08 -0.41 13.07
N LEU A 225 0.81 -1.07 13.96
CA LEU A 225 0.50 -1.07 15.39
C LEU A 225 0.68 0.32 16.00
N ARG A 226 1.70 1.06 15.57
CA ARG A 226 1.92 2.44 16.01
C ARG A 226 0.83 3.38 15.49
N ALA A 227 0.27 3.13 14.31
CA ALA A 227 -0.91 3.84 13.82
C ALA A 227 -2.13 3.68 14.72
N PHE A 228 -2.24 2.57 15.47
CA PHE A 228 -3.26 2.36 16.51
C PHE A 228 -2.86 2.91 17.88
N GLY A 229 -1.79 3.69 17.96
CA GLY A 229 -1.37 4.40 19.18
C GLY A 229 -0.42 3.62 20.09
N LEU A 230 0.08 2.44 19.69
CA LEU A 230 1.12 1.78 20.45
C LEU A 230 2.42 2.59 20.37
N SER A 231 3.04 2.81 21.52
CA SER A 231 4.28 3.59 21.63
C SER A 231 5.52 2.69 21.69
N THR A 232 6.69 3.29 21.65
CA THR A 232 7.97 2.61 21.88
C THR A 232 8.14 2.10 23.32
N GLU A 233 7.26 2.51 24.26
CA GLU A 233 7.21 1.97 25.61
C GLU A 233 6.63 0.54 25.65
N GLU A 234 5.85 0.16 24.66
CA GLU A 234 5.29 -1.18 24.56
C GLU A 234 6.38 -2.20 24.25
N PRO A 235 6.51 -3.28 25.07
CA PRO A 235 7.57 -4.27 24.87
C PRO A 235 7.62 -4.89 23.48
N ALA A 236 6.46 -5.14 22.87
CA ALA A 236 6.36 -5.70 21.53
C ALA A 236 6.94 -4.77 20.45
N ILE A 237 6.63 -3.47 20.54
CA ILE A 237 7.15 -2.45 19.62
C ILE A 237 8.66 -2.31 19.77
N ARG A 238 9.14 -2.19 21.03
CA ARG A 238 10.57 -2.05 21.31
C ARG A 238 11.36 -3.26 20.80
N TYR A 239 10.92 -4.48 21.11
CA TYR A 239 11.58 -5.71 20.66
C TYR A 239 11.63 -5.81 19.12
N ALA A 240 10.55 -5.44 18.45
CA ALA A 240 10.51 -5.48 17.00
C ALA A 240 11.38 -4.38 16.36
N MET A 241 11.50 -3.20 16.98
CA MET A 241 12.44 -2.16 16.54
C MET A 241 13.91 -2.58 16.75
N GLU A 242 14.23 -3.21 17.88
CA GLU A 242 15.56 -3.80 18.14
C GLU A 242 15.91 -4.82 17.06
N TYR A 243 14.99 -5.73 16.73
CA TYR A 243 15.17 -6.68 15.62
C TYR A 243 15.45 -5.99 14.29
N LEU A 244 14.70 -4.93 13.95
CA LEU A 244 14.96 -4.19 12.71
C LEU A 244 16.35 -3.58 12.69
N ILE A 245 16.78 -2.96 13.78
CA ILE A 245 18.12 -2.37 13.89
C ILE A 245 19.21 -3.45 13.72
N GLU A 246 19.06 -4.59 14.39
CA GLU A 246 20.02 -5.70 14.33
C GLU A 246 20.05 -6.41 12.96
N SER A 247 18.93 -6.42 12.24
CA SER A 247 18.80 -7.05 10.92
C SER A 247 19.24 -6.17 9.76
N GLN A 248 19.68 -4.93 10.02
CA GLN A 248 20.14 -4.01 8.99
C GLN A 248 21.41 -4.55 8.29
N ASN A 249 21.45 -4.47 6.97
CA ASN A 249 22.64 -4.80 6.19
C ASN A 249 23.72 -3.73 6.35
N GLU A 250 24.98 -4.08 6.10
CA GLU A 250 26.13 -3.17 6.20
C GLU A 250 26.00 -1.89 5.35
N ASP A 251 25.26 -1.97 4.24
CA ASP A 251 24.98 -0.82 3.37
C ASP A 251 23.77 0.01 3.81
N GLY A 252 23.20 -0.28 4.95
CA GLY A 252 22.05 0.42 5.53
C GLY A 252 20.68 -0.05 4.99
N SER A 253 20.63 -1.02 4.08
CA SER A 253 19.37 -1.60 3.58
C SER A 253 18.86 -2.74 4.46
N TRP A 254 17.66 -3.24 4.13
CA TRP A 254 17.07 -4.45 4.72
C TRP A 254 16.68 -5.47 3.65
N GLY A 255 16.47 -6.71 4.08
CA GLY A 255 16.04 -7.81 3.22
C GLY A 255 17.21 -8.57 2.61
N VAL A 256 17.07 -9.01 1.36
CA VAL A 256 18.05 -9.88 0.69
C VAL A 256 19.42 -9.23 0.61
N LYS A 257 20.46 -9.91 1.18
CA LYS A 257 21.82 -9.37 1.26
C LYS A 257 22.59 -9.46 -0.06
N GLU A 258 22.34 -10.52 -0.84
CA GLU A 258 23.10 -10.82 -2.06
C GLU A 258 22.25 -10.63 -3.34
N GLY A 259 22.91 -10.24 -4.43
CA GLY A 259 22.27 -10.09 -5.73
C GLY A 259 22.01 -8.63 -6.12
N LYS A 260 21.29 -8.45 -7.21
CA LYS A 260 20.87 -7.10 -7.66
C LYS A 260 19.85 -6.52 -6.68
N ILE A 261 19.91 -5.20 -6.49
CA ILE A 261 18.86 -4.46 -5.78
C ILE A 261 17.58 -4.65 -6.59
N ASP A 262 16.66 -5.42 -6.05
CA ASP A 262 15.35 -5.66 -6.61
C ASP A 262 14.24 -5.06 -5.73
N TYR A 263 13.00 -5.22 -6.17
CA TYR A 263 11.83 -4.71 -5.44
C TYR A 263 11.78 -5.22 -3.98
N ARG A 264 12.16 -6.46 -3.72
CA ARG A 264 12.11 -7.06 -2.36
C ARG A 264 13.05 -6.36 -1.40
N ARG A 265 14.27 -6.00 -1.85
CA ARG A 265 15.23 -5.24 -1.03
C ARG A 265 14.78 -3.79 -0.85
N PHE A 266 14.25 -3.18 -1.90
CA PHE A 266 13.68 -1.84 -1.84
C PHE A 266 12.50 -1.77 -0.87
N HIS A 267 11.55 -2.71 -0.98
CA HIS A 267 10.35 -2.72 -0.15
C HIS A 267 10.66 -3.00 1.31
N ALA A 268 11.52 -4.00 1.60
CA ALA A 268 11.97 -4.28 2.97
C ALA A 268 12.68 -3.08 3.62
N THR A 269 13.49 -2.35 2.84
CA THR A 269 14.15 -1.14 3.33
C THR A 269 13.14 -0.04 3.64
N TRP A 270 12.17 0.16 2.77
CA TRP A 270 11.12 1.14 2.99
C TRP A 270 10.26 0.80 4.22
N ALA A 271 9.77 -0.44 4.31
CA ALA A 271 8.95 -0.89 5.44
C ALA A 271 9.70 -0.80 6.78
N ALA A 272 10.98 -1.23 6.83
CA ALA A 272 11.80 -1.11 8.03
C ALA A 272 12.01 0.36 8.46
N MET A 273 12.27 1.25 7.51
CA MET A 273 12.41 2.69 7.79
C MET A 273 11.11 3.31 8.30
N ASP A 274 9.95 2.91 7.77
CA ASP A 274 8.65 3.38 8.25
C ASP A 274 8.34 2.83 9.65
N GLY A 275 8.68 1.58 9.94
CA GLY A 275 8.56 1.00 11.28
C GLY A 275 9.45 1.68 12.34
N LEU A 276 10.66 2.11 11.96
CA LEU A 276 11.63 2.70 12.88
C LEU A 276 11.47 4.21 13.12
N ARG A 277 10.94 4.94 12.17
CA ARG A 277 10.85 6.40 12.28
C ARG A 277 9.86 6.87 13.32
N ASP A 278 10.08 8.05 13.91
CA ASP A 278 9.07 8.75 14.67
C ASP A 278 8.12 9.50 13.74
N PHE A 279 6.82 9.43 14.10
CA PHE A 279 5.75 10.07 13.36
C PHE A 279 5.34 11.39 13.99
N ASN A 280 5.02 12.36 13.15
CA ASN A 280 4.34 13.57 13.57
C ASN A 280 2.82 13.37 13.42
N TRP A 281 2.27 12.52 14.30
CA TRP A 281 0.83 12.24 14.29
C TRP A 281 0.02 13.52 14.46
N GLU A 282 -0.97 13.67 13.62
CA GLU A 282 -2.09 14.53 13.91
C GLU A 282 -3.03 13.80 14.92
N ARG A 283 -4.15 14.44 15.28
CA ARG A 283 -5.18 13.79 16.11
C ARG A 283 -5.67 12.46 15.54
N GLU A 284 -6.45 11.73 16.31
CA GLU A 284 -7.24 10.59 15.83
C GLU A 284 -8.14 11.03 14.66
N GLY A 285 -8.11 10.29 13.55
CA GLY A 285 -8.83 10.67 12.35
C GLY A 285 -8.70 9.66 11.21
N LEU A 286 -9.31 9.99 10.08
CA LEU A 286 -9.33 9.17 8.86
C LEU A 286 -9.05 10.03 7.63
N SER A 287 -8.33 9.47 6.65
CA SER A 287 -8.13 10.05 5.32
C SER A 287 -9.47 10.42 4.67
N PHE A 288 -10.46 9.58 4.85
CA PHE A 288 -11.82 9.74 4.35
C PHE A 288 -12.82 9.69 5.52
N PRO A 289 -13.18 10.85 6.12
CA PRO A 289 -14.08 10.88 7.28
C PRO A 289 -15.44 10.22 7.06
N LYS A 290 -15.91 10.14 5.80
CA LYS A 290 -17.14 9.43 5.43
C LYS A 290 -17.09 7.92 5.68
N MET A 291 -15.88 7.36 5.85
CA MET A 291 -15.72 5.94 6.24
C MET A 291 -16.10 5.67 7.69
N LEU A 292 -16.01 6.65 8.59
CA LEU A 292 -16.22 6.43 10.02
C LEU A 292 -17.53 5.74 10.37
N PRO A 293 -18.71 6.19 9.89
CA PRO A 293 -19.97 5.52 10.20
C PRO A 293 -20.04 4.07 9.66
N LYS A 294 -19.37 3.80 8.54
CA LYS A 294 -19.30 2.45 7.97
C LYS A 294 -18.45 1.53 8.85
N LEU A 295 -17.27 1.98 9.24
CA LEU A 295 -16.34 1.23 10.10
C LEU A 295 -16.98 0.91 11.45
N GLN A 296 -17.64 1.87 12.09
CA GLN A 296 -18.36 1.68 13.34
C GLN A 296 -19.46 0.63 13.20
N ARG A 297 -20.32 0.75 12.19
CA ARG A 297 -21.37 -0.24 11.92
C ARG A 297 -20.80 -1.64 11.66
N TRP A 298 -19.71 -1.76 10.93
CA TRP A 298 -19.07 -3.06 10.67
C TRP A 298 -18.36 -3.63 11.90
N ALA A 299 -17.93 -2.80 12.82
CA ALA A 299 -17.38 -3.24 14.10
C ALA A 299 -18.47 -3.73 15.07
N GLU A 300 -19.68 -3.16 15.03
CA GLU A 300 -20.83 -3.51 15.86
C GLU A 300 -21.59 -4.77 15.37
N ALA A 301 -21.50 -5.09 14.09
CA ALA A 301 -22.25 -6.20 13.45
C ALA A 301 -21.67 -7.60 13.70
N ARG A 302 -20.94 -7.81 14.81
CA ARG A 302 -20.24 -9.05 15.18
C ARG A 302 -21.00 -9.89 16.17
#